data_c3feff44747aa35863ab8a2c5bbd8c9e
#
_entry.id   c3feff44747aa35863ab8a2c5bbd8c9e
#
_cell.length_a   1.000
_cell.length_b   1.000
_cell.length_c   1.000
_cell.angle_alpha   90.00
_cell.angle_beta   90.00
_cell.angle_gamma   90.00
#
_symmetry.space_group_name_H-M   'P 1'
#
loop_
_entity.id
_entity.type
_entity.pdbx_description
1 polymer ?
#
loop_
_entity_poly.entity_id
_entity_poly.type
_entity_poly.pdbx_seq_one_letter_code
_entity_poly.pdbx_strand_id
1 'polypeptide(L)'
;MFESFFILIYFCLIVILQSAIGIGILVLGTPFLLILNYNIIDILYLLLPVSIFTSFTNLLIMKFSNKTTDRSTYKELIKFFKICLPSIITGLIILKFFENDINFKILVAIIIFLSVGILTLKDYFNFRINFFRISILSIIGIIHGLTNSGGTLMSLALSTNKKKNYARLNITFFYLLLAFFQYILTIIIFYEKFNFPRNFDLLLI
;
A
#
# COMPACT_ATOMS: atom_id res chain seq x y z
N MET A 1 18.46 -21.88 -2.91
CA MET A 1 17.79 -22.49 -1.74
C MET A 1 17.84 -21.61 -0.50
N PHE A 2 19.00 -21.10 -0.03
CA PHE A 2 19.06 -20.20 1.14
C PHE A 2 18.33 -18.86 0.93
N GLU A 3 18.48 -18.22 -0.22
CA GLU A 3 17.82 -16.94 -0.53
C GLU A 3 16.28 -17.06 -0.53
N SER A 4 15.76 -18.13 -1.12
CA SER A 4 14.33 -18.42 -1.15
C SER A 4 13.75 -18.60 0.26
N PHE A 5 14.49 -19.26 1.15
CA PHE A 5 14.09 -19.47 2.52
C PHE A 5 14.05 -18.15 3.32
N PHE A 6 15.04 -17.27 3.13
CA PHE A 6 15.05 -15.94 3.75
C PHE A 6 13.90 -15.07 3.25
N ILE A 7 13.61 -15.09 1.95
CA ILE A 7 12.47 -14.36 1.37
C ILE A 7 11.17 -14.86 1.99
N LEU A 8 10.97 -16.17 2.11
CA LEU A 8 9.78 -16.75 2.71
C LEU A 8 9.60 -16.33 4.17
N ILE A 9 10.64 -16.40 5.00
CA ILE A 9 10.60 -15.96 6.40
C ILE A 9 10.25 -14.48 6.47
N TYR A 10 10.85 -13.65 5.63
CA TYR A 10 10.59 -12.22 5.58
C TYR A 10 9.12 -11.95 5.23
N PHE A 11 8.56 -12.66 4.24
CA PHE A 11 7.15 -12.54 3.90
C PHE A 11 6.24 -12.96 5.04
N CYS A 12 6.53 -14.05 5.74
CA CYS A 12 5.76 -14.46 6.91
C CYS A 12 5.76 -13.37 8.00
N LEU A 13 6.91 -12.77 8.29
CA LEU A 13 7.03 -11.67 9.26
C LEU A 13 6.20 -10.45 8.83
N ILE A 14 6.26 -10.06 7.56
CA ILE A 14 5.49 -8.91 7.07
C ILE A 14 3.98 -9.19 7.09
N VAL A 15 3.54 -10.41 6.79
CA VAL A 15 2.13 -10.82 6.90
C VAL A 15 1.65 -10.70 8.34
N ILE A 16 2.46 -11.14 9.31
CA ILE A 16 2.16 -10.99 10.75
C ILE A 16 2.05 -9.50 11.11
N LEU A 17 2.99 -8.66 10.67
CA LEU A 17 2.95 -7.22 10.91
C LEU A 17 1.72 -6.55 10.28
N GLN A 18 1.38 -6.91 9.04
CA GLN A 18 0.15 -6.42 8.40
C GLN A 18 -1.10 -6.84 9.17
N SER A 19 -1.14 -8.07 9.66
CA SER A 19 -2.26 -8.57 10.45
C SER A 19 -2.39 -7.85 11.79
N ALA A 20 -1.27 -7.44 12.41
CA ALA A 20 -1.28 -6.73 13.67
C ALA A 20 -1.64 -5.25 13.55
N ILE A 21 -1.10 -4.56 12.54
CA ILE A 21 -1.16 -3.09 12.38
C ILE A 21 -2.16 -2.67 11.30
N GLY A 22 -2.35 -3.50 10.28
CA GLY A 22 -3.14 -3.22 9.07
C GLY A 22 -2.31 -2.64 7.92
N ILE A 23 -1.00 -2.46 8.10
CA ILE A 23 -0.04 -1.95 7.13
C ILE A 23 1.18 -2.86 7.18
N GLY A 24 1.77 -3.19 6.06
CA GLY A 24 3.01 -3.98 6.13
C GLY A 24 3.50 -4.46 4.77
N ILE A 25 2.78 -5.36 4.13
CA ILE A 25 3.28 -6.05 2.93
C ILE A 25 3.72 -5.08 1.84
N LEU A 26 2.90 -4.09 1.50
CA LEU A 26 3.24 -3.15 0.42
C LEU A 26 4.35 -2.18 0.84
N VAL A 27 4.32 -1.71 2.10
CA VAL A 27 5.24 -0.69 2.60
C VAL A 27 6.64 -1.25 2.87
N LEU A 28 6.73 -2.44 3.46
CA LEU A 28 7.99 -3.08 3.82
C LEU A 28 8.48 -4.03 2.72
N GLY A 29 7.56 -4.73 2.04
CA GLY A 29 7.89 -5.67 0.97
C GLY A 29 8.49 -4.98 -0.24
N THR A 30 7.94 -3.84 -0.66
CA THR A 30 8.45 -3.11 -1.83
C THR A 30 9.92 -2.71 -1.69
N PRO A 31 10.37 -1.99 -0.63
CA PRO A 31 11.77 -1.62 -0.51
C PRO A 31 12.69 -2.84 -0.36
N PHE A 32 12.24 -3.88 0.32
CA PHE A 32 13.02 -5.11 0.48
C PHE A 32 13.28 -5.79 -0.86
N LEU A 33 12.25 -5.99 -1.69
CA LEU A 33 12.41 -6.60 -3.01
C LEU A 33 13.20 -5.70 -3.98
N LEU A 34 13.06 -4.38 -3.86
CA LEU A 34 13.91 -3.45 -4.62
C LEU A 34 15.39 -3.57 -4.25
N ILE A 35 15.73 -3.78 -2.97
CA ILE A 35 17.11 -4.02 -2.53
C ILE A 35 17.65 -5.30 -3.15
N LEU A 36 16.82 -6.34 -3.28
CA LEU A 36 17.14 -7.60 -3.95
C LEU A 36 17.16 -7.48 -5.49
N ASN A 37 17.06 -6.25 -6.04
CA ASN A 37 17.08 -5.94 -7.48
C ASN A 37 15.91 -6.48 -8.30
N TYR A 38 14.75 -6.77 -7.66
CA TYR A 38 13.52 -7.05 -8.41
C TYR A 38 13.01 -5.80 -9.11
N ASN A 39 12.41 -5.98 -10.31
CA ASN A 39 11.76 -4.91 -11.02
C ASN A 39 10.49 -4.47 -10.28
N ILE A 40 10.18 -3.16 -10.28
CA ILE A 40 9.02 -2.61 -9.58
C ILE A 40 7.70 -3.22 -10.07
N ILE A 41 7.57 -3.56 -11.35
CA ILE A 41 6.35 -4.17 -11.90
C ILE A 41 6.17 -5.59 -11.37
N ASP A 42 7.25 -6.38 -11.30
CA ASP A 42 7.22 -7.73 -10.73
C ASP A 42 6.86 -7.69 -9.25
N ILE A 43 7.38 -6.67 -8.53
CA ILE A 43 7.04 -6.41 -7.14
C ILE A 43 5.54 -6.12 -6.98
N LEU A 44 4.95 -5.32 -7.87
CA LEU A 44 3.52 -5.04 -7.85
C LEU A 44 2.70 -6.33 -8.04
N TYR A 45 3.05 -7.15 -9.05
CA TYR A 45 2.36 -8.41 -9.30
C TYR A 45 2.45 -9.40 -8.15
N LEU A 46 3.55 -9.41 -7.43
CA LEU A 46 3.78 -10.31 -6.30
C LEU A 46 3.07 -9.83 -5.03
N LEU A 47 3.26 -8.56 -4.65
CA LEU A 47 2.82 -8.06 -3.35
C LEU A 47 1.33 -7.71 -3.29
N LEU A 48 0.74 -7.23 -4.40
CA LEU A 48 -0.66 -6.80 -4.39
C LEU A 48 -1.63 -7.95 -4.10
N PRO A 49 -1.56 -9.15 -4.72
CA PRO A 49 -2.43 -10.26 -4.39
C PRO A 49 -2.30 -10.70 -2.93
N VAL A 50 -1.07 -10.78 -2.41
CA VAL A 50 -0.81 -11.15 -1.02
C VAL A 50 -1.40 -10.11 -0.06
N SER A 51 -1.26 -8.82 -0.37
CA SER A 51 -1.86 -7.73 0.41
C SER A 51 -3.39 -7.76 0.39
N ILE A 52 -4.00 -8.06 -0.76
CA ILE A 52 -5.47 -8.22 -0.89
C ILE A 52 -5.95 -9.35 0.00
N PHE A 53 -5.33 -10.53 -0.11
CA PHE A 53 -5.71 -11.71 0.65
C PHE A 53 -5.59 -11.48 2.16
N THR A 54 -4.47 -10.94 2.62
CA THR A 54 -4.25 -10.66 4.05
C THR A 54 -5.17 -9.57 4.59
N SER A 55 -5.42 -8.51 3.82
CA SER A 55 -6.35 -7.46 4.23
C SER A 55 -7.80 -7.96 4.29
N PHE A 56 -8.20 -8.78 3.32
CA PHE A 56 -9.53 -9.39 3.28
C PHE A 56 -9.76 -10.33 4.48
N THR A 57 -8.82 -11.23 4.76
CA THR A 57 -8.90 -12.14 5.93
C THR A 57 -8.95 -11.37 7.24
N ASN A 58 -8.13 -10.31 7.39
CA ASN A 58 -8.16 -9.45 8.56
C ASN A 58 -9.52 -8.76 8.76
N LEU A 59 -10.15 -8.28 7.66
CA LEU A 59 -11.49 -7.68 7.74
C LEU A 59 -12.55 -8.69 8.15
N LEU A 60 -12.50 -9.92 7.65
CA LEU A 60 -13.41 -10.98 8.07
C LEU A 60 -13.28 -11.25 9.58
N ILE A 61 -12.06 -11.43 10.08
CA ILE A 61 -11.82 -11.66 11.51
C ILE A 61 -12.33 -10.49 12.35
N MET A 62 -12.09 -9.24 11.92
CA MET A 62 -12.56 -8.05 12.62
C MET A 62 -14.08 -7.92 12.61
N LYS A 63 -14.77 -8.30 11.52
CA LYS A 63 -16.23 -8.29 11.42
C LYS A 63 -16.85 -9.30 12.39
N PHE A 64 -16.30 -10.50 12.49
CA PHE A 64 -16.76 -11.51 13.45
C PHE A 64 -16.58 -11.07 14.92
N SER A 65 -15.66 -10.16 15.19
CA SER A 65 -15.45 -9.62 16.55
C SER A 65 -16.34 -8.41 16.90
N ASN A 66 -17.46 -8.19 16.19
CA ASN A 66 -18.47 -7.15 16.42
C ASN A 66 -17.94 -5.70 16.49
N LYS A 67 -16.94 -5.37 15.70
CA LYS A 67 -16.42 -3.99 15.61
C LYS A 67 -17.20 -3.24 14.52
N THR A 68 -18.11 -2.36 14.95
CA THR A 68 -18.98 -1.56 14.05
C THR A 68 -18.21 -0.53 13.26
N THR A 69 -18.58 -0.35 11.97
CA THR A 69 -18.09 0.74 11.11
C THR A 69 -18.86 2.02 11.38
N ASP A 70 -18.17 3.15 11.48
CA ASP A 70 -18.77 4.44 11.73
C ASP A 70 -19.28 5.09 10.42
N ARG A 71 -20.37 5.87 10.47
CA ARG A 71 -20.94 6.59 9.32
C ARG A 71 -19.99 7.60 8.64
N SER A 72 -18.96 8.06 9.34
CA SER A 72 -17.93 8.95 8.77
C SER A 72 -17.17 8.29 7.60
N THR A 73 -17.02 6.98 7.60
CA THR A 73 -16.31 6.17 6.61
C THR A 73 -16.94 6.30 5.21
N TYR A 74 -18.26 6.50 5.08
CA TYR A 74 -18.92 6.59 3.77
C TYR A 74 -18.53 7.85 2.98
N LYS A 75 -18.44 9.00 3.64
CA LYS A 75 -17.99 10.26 3.00
C LYS A 75 -16.50 10.17 2.59
N GLU A 76 -15.70 9.52 3.40
CA GLU A 76 -14.29 9.27 3.13
C GLU A 76 -14.12 8.33 1.92
N LEU A 77 -14.96 7.30 1.81
CA LEU A 77 -15.02 6.40 0.66
C LEU A 77 -15.33 7.12 -0.65
N ILE A 78 -16.35 7.97 -0.67
CA ILE A 78 -16.70 8.71 -1.89
C ILE A 78 -15.52 9.59 -2.34
N LYS A 79 -14.85 10.27 -1.42
CA LYS A 79 -13.66 11.06 -1.74
C LYS A 79 -12.52 10.19 -2.26
N PHE A 80 -12.30 9.04 -1.65
CA PHE A 80 -11.31 8.07 -2.10
C PHE A 80 -11.56 7.66 -3.55
N PHE A 81 -12.77 7.20 -3.89
CA PHE A 81 -13.10 6.78 -5.24
C PHE A 81 -12.97 7.91 -6.26
N LYS A 82 -13.41 9.12 -5.92
CA LYS A 82 -13.39 10.26 -6.86
C LYS A 82 -12.00 10.86 -7.09
N ILE A 83 -11.10 10.75 -6.13
CA ILE A 83 -9.82 11.47 -6.15
C ILE A 83 -8.64 10.51 -6.16
N CYS A 84 -8.56 9.62 -5.18
CA CYS A 84 -7.39 8.77 -5.00
C CYS A 84 -7.27 7.73 -6.14
N LEU A 85 -8.39 7.16 -6.58
CA LEU A 85 -8.39 6.14 -7.63
C LEU A 85 -7.92 6.68 -8.99
N PRO A 86 -8.43 7.81 -9.54
CA PRO A 86 -7.85 8.42 -10.73
C PRO A 86 -6.37 8.76 -10.59
N SER A 87 -5.96 9.19 -9.39
CA SER A 87 -4.56 9.51 -9.11
C SER A 87 -3.64 8.28 -9.12
N ILE A 88 -4.15 7.09 -8.73
CA ILE A 88 -3.41 5.82 -8.87
C ILE A 88 -3.15 5.54 -10.36
N ILE A 89 -4.15 5.77 -11.22
CA ILE A 89 -3.99 5.60 -12.68
C ILE A 89 -2.87 6.49 -13.20
N THR A 90 -2.85 7.77 -12.80
CA THR A 90 -1.76 8.69 -13.21
C THR A 90 -0.40 8.20 -12.72
N GLY A 91 -0.29 7.70 -11.50
CA GLY A 91 0.93 7.11 -10.96
C GLY A 91 1.41 5.89 -11.75
N LEU A 92 0.49 4.96 -12.11
CA LEU A 92 0.83 3.78 -12.93
C LEU A 92 1.21 4.16 -14.36
N ILE A 93 0.58 5.19 -14.94
CA ILE A 93 0.96 5.70 -16.26
C ILE A 93 2.36 6.29 -16.24
N ILE A 94 2.70 7.10 -15.23
CA ILE A 94 4.06 7.63 -15.05
C ILE A 94 5.05 6.47 -14.89
N LEU A 95 4.71 5.46 -14.09
CA LEU A 95 5.52 4.26 -13.94
C LEU A 95 5.80 3.59 -15.29
N LYS A 96 4.78 3.44 -16.15
CA LYS A 96 4.90 2.81 -17.46
C LYS A 96 5.88 3.55 -18.39
N PHE A 97 5.85 4.88 -18.38
CA PHE A 97 6.70 5.68 -19.26
C PHE A 97 8.13 5.86 -18.73
N PHE A 98 8.31 5.90 -17.43
CA PHE A 98 9.60 6.25 -16.79
C PHE A 98 10.20 5.09 -15.98
N GLU A 99 9.77 3.85 -16.19
CA GLU A 99 10.24 2.67 -15.46
C GLU A 99 11.77 2.53 -15.47
N ASN A 100 12.41 2.84 -16.62
CA ASN A 100 13.86 2.69 -16.79
C ASN A 100 14.65 3.92 -16.32
N ASP A 101 14.00 5.08 -16.19
CA ASP A 101 14.65 6.34 -15.87
C ASP A 101 14.65 6.63 -14.38
N ILE A 102 13.70 6.07 -13.64
CA ILE A 102 13.51 6.32 -12.21
C ILE A 102 14.26 5.30 -11.37
N ASN A 103 15.11 5.79 -10.46
CA ASN A 103 15.67 4.94 -9.41
C ASN A 103 14.64 4.71 -8.29
N PHE A 104 13.87 3.64 -8.40
CA PHE A 104 12.80 3.31 -7.46
C PHE A 104 13.31 3.05 -6.04
N LYS A 105 14.56 2.58 -5.85
CA LYS A 105 15.14 2.41 -4.51
C LYS A 105 15.22 3.75 -3.76
N ILE A 106 15.75 4.77 -4.43
CA ILE A 106 15.87 6.11 -3.87
C ILE A 106 14.49 6.73 -3.68
N LEU A 107 13.61 6.62 -4.67
CA LEU A 107 12.26 7.19 -4.61
C LEU A 107 11.46 6.63 -3.43
N VAL A 108 11.43 5.32 -3.26
CA VAL A 108 10.72 4.67 -2.16
C VAL A 108 11.34 5.03 -0.81
N ALA A 109 12.67 5.08 -0.71
CA ALA A 109 13.35 5.51 0.51
C ALA A 109 12.98 6.95 0.90
N ILE A 110 12.96 7.88 -0.05
CA ILE A 110 12.54 9.27 0.19
C ILE A 110 11.08 9.33 0.67
N ILE A 111 10.17 8.59 0.04
CA ILE A 111 8.75 8.58 0.42
C ILE A 111 8.56 8.07 1.85
N ILE A 112 9.25 6.99 2.22
CA ILE A 112 9.18 6.43 3.58
C ILE A 112 9.75 7.45 4.57
N PHE A 113 10.91 8.03 4.29
CA PHE A 113 11.55 9.03 5.15
C PHE A 113 10.66 10.26 5.35
N LEU A 114 10.06 10.79 4.28
CA LEU A 114 9.11 11.90 4.36
C LEU A 114 7.85 11.52 5.17
N SER A 115 7.35 10.29 5.00
CA SER A 115 6.18 9.82 5.75
C SER A 115 6.47 9.77 7.26
N VAL A 116 7.63 9.27 7.66
CA VAL A 116 8.08 9.26 9.05
C VAL A 116 8.32 10.68 9.56
N GLY A 117 8.95 11.54 8.75
CA GLY A 117 9.17 12.95 9.08
C GLY A 117 7.86 13.70 9.34
N ILE A 118 6.87 13.52 8.48
CA ILE A 118 5.52 14.11 8.66
C ILE A 118 4.89 13.63 9.97
N LEU A 119 5.05 12.35 10.32
CA LEU A 119 4.52 11.79 11.55
C LEU A 119 5.14 12.45 12.78
N THR A 120 6.47 12.51 12.84
CA THR A 120 7.22 13.07 13.98
C THR A 120 6.97 14.58 14.12
N LEU A 121 7.00 15.33 13.01
CA LEU A 121 6.74 16.76 13.00
C LEU A 121 5.29 17.09 13.40
N LYS A 122 4.33 16.30 12.96
CA LYS A 122 2.92 16.46 13.35
C LYS A 122 2.74 16.36 14.85
N ASP A 123 3.34 15.36 15.49
CA ASP A 123 3.23 15.16 16.94
C ASP A 123 3.97 16.26 17.71
N TYR A 124 5.11 16.73 17.20
CA TYR A 124 5.90 17.78 17.82
C TYR A 124 5.24 19.18 17.73
N PHE A 125 4.71 19.53 16.55
CA PHE A 125 4.13 20.86 16.30
C PHE A 125 2.60 20.91 16.44
N ASN A 126 1.91 19.84 16.85
CA ASN A 126 0.44 19.75 16.94
C ASN A 126 -0.27 20.16 15.64
N PHE A 127 0.34 19.93 14.49
CA PHE A 127 -0.26 20.25 13.20
C PHE A 127 -1.49 19.36 12.92
N ARG A 128 -2.66 19.99 12.73
CA ARG A 128 -3.85 19.29 12.26
C ARG A 128 -3.86 19.22 10.73
N ILE A 129 -3.28 18.16 10.17
CA ILE A 129 -3.32 17.92 8.73
C ILE A 129 -4.66 17.25 8.39
N ASN A 130 -5.44 17.88 7.52
CA ASN A 130 -6.63 17.23 6.97
C ASN A 130 -6.23 16.35 5.78
N PHE A 131 -5.90 15.10 6.04
CA PHE A 131 -5.46 14.14 5.03
C PHE A 131 -6.51 13.80 3.96
N PHE A 132 -7.79 14.08 4.21
CA PHE A 132 -8.86 13.97 3.22
C PHE A 132 -9.04 15.23 2.36
N ARG A 133 -8.08 16.14 2.36
CA ARG A 133 -8.02 17.22 1.40
C ARG A 133 -7.73 16.65 0.01
N ILE A 134 -8.37 17.24 -1.02
CA ILE A 134 -8.25 16.76 -2.42
C ILE A 134 -6.79 16.60 -2.85
N SER A 135 -5.96 17.62 -2.60
CA SER A 135 -4.53 17.62 -2.95
C SER A 135 -3.73 16.49 -2.30
N ILE A 136 -4.02 16.19 -1.03
CA ILE A 136 -3.30 15.15 -0.29
C ILE A 136 -3.73 13.77 -0.77
N LEU A 137 -5.02 13.53 -0.99
CA LEU A 137 -5.51 12.26 -1.56
C LEU A 137 -4.96 12.01 -2.97
N SER A 138 -4.83 13.06 -3.80
CA SER A 138 -4.22 12.94 -5.12
C SER A 138 -2.74 12.55 -5.02
N ILE A 139 -1.98 13.18 -4.13
CA ILE A 139 -0.57 12.85 -3.90
C ILE A 139 -0.42 11.41 -3.41
N ILE A 140 -1.24 10.99 -2.44
CA ILE A 140 -1.26 9.62 -1.93
C ILE A 140 -1.51 8.63 -3.07
N GLY A 141 -2.50 8.90 -3.93
CA GLY A 141 -2.82 8.06 -5.07
C GLY A 141 -1.67 7.95 -6.07
N ILE A 142 -1.07 9.06 -6.48
CA ILE A 142 0.07 9.09 -7.41
C ILE A 142 1.26 8.31 -6.83
N ILE A 143 1.62 8.59 -5.58
CA ILE A 143 2.71 7.88 -4.89
C ILE A 143 2.42 6.39 -4.80
N HIS A 144 1.17 6.02 -4.50
CA HIS A 144 0.79 4.61 -4.40
C HIS A 144 0.89 3.90 -5.75
N GLY A 145 0.37 4.52 -6.81
CA GLY A 145 0.48 3.99 -8.17
C GLY A 145 1.93 3.84 -8.66
N LEU A 146 2.80 4.78 -8.31
CA LEU A 146 4.22 4.77 -8.69
C LEU A 146 5.06 3.74 -7.93
N THR A 147 4.87 3.64 -6.61
CA THR A 147 5.86 3.01 -5.73
C THR A 147 5.27 1.98 -4.77
N ASN A 148 3.94 1.79 -4.80
CA ASN A 148 3.25 0.94 -3.82
C ASN A 148 3.34 1.42 -2.35
N SER A 149 4.00 2.57 -2.10
CA SER A 149 4.29 3.08 -0.74
C SER A 149 3.29 4.12 -0.23
N GLY A 150 2.30 4.54 -1.05
CA GLY A 150 1.27 5.52 -0.65
C GLY A 150 0.39 5.07 0.53
N GLY A 151 0.37 3.77 0.82
CA GLY A 151 -0.33 3.21 1.97
C GLY A 151 0.17 3.74 3.33
N THR A 152 1.45 4.14 3.45
CA THR A 152 1.99 4.79 4.65
C THR A 152 1.27 6.10 4.94
N LEU A 153 1.19 6.96 3.94
CA LEU A 153 0.51 8.26 4.05
C LEU A 153 -1.00 8.07 4.29
N MET A 154 -1.62 7.08 3.66
CA MET A 154 -3.03 6.76 3.89
C MET A 154 -3.29 6.29 5.31
N SER A 155 -2.40 5.47 5.87
CA SER A 155 -2.52 5.02 7.26
C SER A 155 -2.39 6.17 8.25
N LEU A 156 -1.47 7.11 8.00
CA LEU A 156 -1.36 8.34 8.77
C LEU A 156 -2.67 9.14 8.73
N ALA A 157 -3.27 9.25 7.55
CA ALA A 157 -4.56 9.92 7.36
C ALA A 157 -5.67 9.32 8.22
N LEU A 158 -5.72 7.99 8.30
CA LEU A 158 -6.78 7.24 8.95
C LEU A 158 -6.56 7.01 10.44
N SER A 159 -5.31 7.06 10.92
CA SER A 159 -4.96 6.86 12.32
C SER A 159 -5.23 8.09 13.21
N THR A 160 -5.32 9.28 12.60
CA THR A 160 -5.47 10.53 13.34
C THR A 160 -6.86 10.65 13.98
N ASN A 161 -6.90 10.88 15.30
CA ASN A 161 -8.10 11.17 16.09
C ASN A 161 -9.14 10.03 16.20
N LYS A 162 -8.80 8.78 15.89
CA LYS A 162 -9.70 7.63 16.01
C LYS A 162 -9.26 6.68 17.13
N LYS A 163 -10.22 6.03 17.81
CA LYS A 163 -9.92 4.94 18.74
C LYS A 163 -9.14 3.85 18.01
N LYS A 164 -8.13 3.26 18.65
CA LYS A 164 -7.18 2.29 18.06
C LYS A 164 -7.85 1.20 17.20
N ASN A 165 -8.95 0.63 17.68
CA ASN A 165 -9.68 -0.42 16.97
C ASN A 165 -10.35 0.07 15.68
N TYR A 166 -10.93 1.29 15.70
CA TYR A 166 -11.53 1.91 14.51
C TYR A 166 -10.47 2.33 13.49
N ALA A 167 -9.35 2.87 13.96
CA ALA A 167 -8.24 3.22 13.09
C ALA A 167 -7.76 1.99 12.33
N ARG A 168 -7.50 0.87 13.03
CA ARG A 168 -7.06 -0.38 12.41
C ARG A 168 -8.05 -0.92 11.37
N LEU A 169 -9.35 -0.94 11.69
CA LEU A 169 -10.38 -1.41 10.75
C LEU A 169 -10.42 -0.55 9.49
N ASN A 170 -10.42 0.78 9.65
CA ASN A 170 -10.43 1.70 8.52
C ASN A 170 -9.15 1.58 7.68
N ILE A 171 -7.98 1.50 8.31
CA ILE A 171 -6.71 1.31 7.62
C ILE A 171 -6.75 0.03 6.79
N THR A 172 -7.12 -1.10 7.37
CA THR A 172 -7.20 -2.38 6.66
C THR A 172 -8.18 -2.32 5.50
N PHE A 173 -9.33 -1.67 5.67
CA PHE A 173 -10.35 -1.54 4.64
C PHE A 173 -9.88 -0.69 3.45
N PHE A 174 -9.33 0.50 3.71
CA PHE A 174 -8.80 1.36 2.64
C PHE A 174 -7.58 0.74 1.97
N TYR A 175 -6.77 0.01 2.72
CA TYR A 175 -5.62 -0.71 2.18
C TYR A 175 -6.05 -1.83 1.23
N LEU A 176 -7.10 -2.57 1.58
CA LEU A 176 -7.71 -3.55 0.69
C LEU A 176 -8.18 -2.91 -0.62
N LEU A 177 -8.88 -1.76 -0.52
CA LEU A 177 -9.35 -1.05 -1.72
C LEU A 177 -8.18 -0.56 -2.59
N LEU A 178 -7.15 0.06 -1.98
CA LEU A 178 -5.96 0.49 -2.69
C LEU A 178 -5.32 -0.67 -3.45
N ALA A 179 -5.02 -1.77 -2.76
CA ALA A 179 -4.36 -2.92 -3.35
C ALA A 179 -5.22 -3.56 -4.46
N PHE A 180 -6.54 -3.69 -4.23
CA PHE A 180 -7.45 -4.31 -5.20
C PHE A 180 -7.54 -3.51 -6.49
N PHE A 181 -7.79 -2.20 -6.40
CA PHE A 181 -7.88 -1.35 -7.59
C PHE A 181 -6.53 -1.20 -8.29
N GLN A 182 -5.44 -1.05 -7.53
CA GLN A 182 -4.12 -0.98 -8.12
C GLN A 182 -3.78 -2.28 -8.85
N TYR A 183 -4.11 -3.45 -8.31
CA TYR A 183 -3.86 -4.73 -8.95
C TYR A 183 -4.58 -4.86 -10.30
N ILE A 184 -5.88 -4.54 -10.35
CA ILE A 184 -6.64 -4.55 -11.59
C ILE A 184 -6.04 -3.59 -12.62
N LEU A 185 -5.71 -2.37 -12.20
CA LEU A 185 -5.11 -1.36 -13.07
C LEU A 185 -3.73 -1.78 -13.56
N THR A 186 -2.92 -2.42 -12.70
CA THR A 186 -1.59 -2.93 -13.07
C THR A 186 -1.73 -4.01 -14.16
N ILE A 187 -2.66 -4.95 -14.02
CA ILE A 187 -2.93 -5.96 -15.06
C ILE A 187 -3.33 -5.30 -16.39
N ILE A 188 -4.20 -4.29 -16.36
CA ILE A 188 -4.66 -3.61 -17.58
C ILE A 188 -3.53 -2.82 -18.26
N ILE A 189 -2.75 -2.07 -17.47
CA ILE A 189 -1.72 -1.14 -18.00
C ILE A 189 -0.47 -1.89 -18.45
N PHE A 190 -0.10 -2.97 -17.74
CA PHE A 190 1.11 -3.75 -17.98
C PHE A 190 0.81 -5.16 -18.51
N TYR A 191 -0.30 -5.33 -19.22
CA TYR A 191 -0.76 -6.63 -19.74
C TYR A 191 0.33 -7.41 -20.48
N GLU A 192 1.15 -6.73 -21.27
CA GLU A 192 2.25 -7.33 -22.04
C GLU A 192 3.37 -7.94 -21.16
N LYS A 193 3.54 -7.41 -19.94
CA LYS A 193 4.52 -7.88 -18.95
C LYS A 193 3.94 -8.92 -17.98
N PHE A 194 2.65 -9.23 -18.11
CA PHE A 194 1.96 -10.15 -17.21
C PHE A 194 2.25 -11.60 -17.58
N ASN A 195 3.22 -12.22 -16.88
CA ASN A 195 3.51 -13.65 -16.96
C ASN A 195 3.17 -14.32 -15.63
N PHE A 196 1.92 -14.80 -15.50
CA PHE A 196 1.40 -15.40 -14.26
C PHE A 196 2.27 -16.56 -13.69
N PRO A 197 2.83 -17.50 -14.48
CA PRO A 197 3.68 -18.57 -13.96
C PRO A 197 5.01 -18.07 -13.39
N ARG A 198 5.67 -17.12 -14.08
CA ARG A 198 6.99 -16.61 -13.70
C ARG A 198 7.00 -15.85 -12.38
N ASN A 199 5.88 -15.17 -12.05
CA ASN A 199 5.77 -14.36 -10.85
C ASN A 199 5.51 -15.20 -9.60
N PHE A 200 4.93 -16.39 -9.73
CA PHE A 200 4.73 -17.35 -8.64
C PHE A 200 5.93 -18.27 -8.44
N ASP A 201 6.67 -18.58 -9.49
CA ASP A 201 7.91 -19.36 -9.39
C ASP A 201 8.95 -18.62 -8.54
N LEU A 202 8.93 -17.27 -8.51
CA LEU A 202 9.76 -16.45 -7.63
C LEU A 202 9.48 -16.64 -6.14
N LEU A 203 8.30 -17.16 -5.78
CA LEU A 203 7.94 -17.51 -4.40
C LEU A 203 8.26 -18.98 -4.07
N LEU A 204 8.45 -19.82 -5.09
CA LEU A 204 8.63 -21.29 -4.93
C LEU A 204 10.08 -21.74 -5.11
N ILE A 205 10.97 -20.87 -5.59
CA ILE A 205 12.41 -21.10 -5.71
C ILE A 205 13.15 -20.54 -4.50
#